data_636b660b4eddc29b07969e734097d952
#
_entry.id   636b660b4eddc29b07969e734097d952
#
_cell.length_a   1.000
_cell.length_b   1.000
_cell.length_c   1.000
_cell.angle_alpha   90.00
_cell.angle_beta   90.00
_cell.angle_gamma   90.00
#
_symmetry.space_group_name_H-M   'P 1'
#
loop_
_entity.id
_entity.type
_entity.pdbx_description
1 polymer ?
#
loop_
_entity_poly.entity_id
_entity_poly.type
_entity_poly.pdbx_seq_one_letter_code
_entity_poly.pdbx_strand_id
1 'polypeptide(L)'
;MALRLEYVGQNIFERVPPADTYIMKHIIHDWDDEHCLRLLRNCHHSMEGAGRLICVDSVLPPMGDPSGTSAKFLDLLMMAGIRGKERTLQQWKELYAETGFRVTSVIPLQDNFGTSIVEGEKA
;
A
#
# COMPACT_ATOMS: atom_id res chain seq x y z
N MET A 1 29.25 14.15 8.47
CA MET A 1 27.94 14.31 7.82
C MET A 1 26.85 13.72 8.70
N ALA A 2 25.86 14.50 8.98
CA ALA A 2 24.71 13.96 9.71
C ALA A 2 24.06 12.86 8.87
N LEU A 3 23.83 11.72 9.48
CA LEU A 3 23.17 10.62 8.80
C LEU A 3 21.69 10.98 8.65
N ARG A 4 21.21 11.06 7.40
CA ARG A 4 19.80 11.23 7.09
C ARG A 4 19.05 9.91 7.06
N LEU A 5 19.79 8.81 7.17
CA LEU A 5 19.25 7.46 7.06
C LEU A 5 19.50 6.71 8.35
N GLU A 6 18.46 6.11 8.87
CA GLU A 6 18.49 5.25 10.04
C GLU A 6 17.81 3.94 9.72
N TYR A 7 18.45 2.81 10.04
CA TYR A 7 17.84 1.50 9.90
C TYR A 7 17.26 1.06 11.23
N VAL A 8 15.96 0.76 11.25
CA VAL A 8 15.26 0.31 12.46
C VAL A 8 14.72 -1.09 12.22
N GLY A 9 15.16 -2.05 13.03
CA GLY A 9 14.65 -3.42 12.99
C GLY A 9 13.37 -3.53 13.83
N GLN A 10 12.23 -3.67 13.18
CA GLN A 10 10.93 -3.83 13.85
C GLN A 10 10.03 -4.78 13.06
N ASN A 11 9.12 -5.45 13.79
CA ASN A 11 8.00 -6.12 13.14
C ASN A 11 6.92 -5.09 12.84
N ILE A 12 6.72 -4.78 11.57
CA ILE A 12 5.81 -3.73 11.12
C ILE A 12 4.34 -4.04 11.44
N PHE A 13 4.00 -5.29 11.68
CA PHE A 13 2.66 -5.67 12.08
C PHE A 13 2.39 -5.48 13.58
N GLU A 14 3.43 -5.20 14.35
CA GLU A 14 3.31 -4.85 15.76
C GLU A 14 3.39 -3.33 15.96
N ARG A 15 4.36 -2.69 15.33
CA ARG A 15 4.54 -1.24 15.40
C ARG A 15 5.47 -0.74 14.30
N VAL A 16 5.39 0.56 14.04
CA VAL A 16 6.30 1.26 13.14
C VAL A 16 6.87 2.50 13.84
N PRO A 17 8.05 3.00 13.44
CA PRO A 17 8.60 4.22 14.01
C PRO A 17 7.69 5.43 13.73
N PRO A 18 7.65 6.43 14.62
CA PRO A 18 6.93 7.66 14.36
C PRO A 18 7.49 8.39 13.13
N ALA A 19 6.61 8.89 12.29
CA ALA A 19 6.98 9.68 11.12
C ALA A 19 5.79 10.51 10.64
N ASP A 20 6.05 11.53 9.86
CA ASP A 20 4.98 12.28 9.21
C ASP A 20 4.59 11.70 7.84
N THR A 21 5.45 10.88 7.25
CA THR A 21 5.19 10.26 5.96
C THR A 21 5.68 8.82 5.96
N TYR A 22 4.84 7.91 5.49
CA TYR A 22 5.18 6.50 5.30
C TYR A 22 5.10 6.15 3.83
N ILE A 23 6.15 5.51 3.31
CA ILE A 23 6.22 5.07 1.92
C ILE A 23 6.46 3.57 1.91
N MET A 24 5.63 2.83 1.18
CA MET A 24 5.74 1.38 1.01
C MET A 24 5.71 1.06 -0.48
N LYS A 25 6.69 0.29 -0.92
CA LYS A 25 6.72 -0.18 -2.31
C LYS A 25 6.64 -1.69 -2.34
N HIS A 26 5.62 -2.22 -3.03
CA HIS A 26 5.40 -3.66 -3.18
C HIS A 26 5.31 -4.42 -1.85
N ILE A 27 4.75 -3.77 -0.82
CA ILE A 27 4.56 -4.38 0.50
C ILE A 27 3.13 -4.91 0.65
N ILE A 28 2.15 -4.07 0.34
CA ILE A 28 0.73 -4.38 0.60
C ILE A 28 0.27 -5.59 -0.19
N HIS A 29 0.72 -5.77 -1.43
CA HIS A 29 0.32 -6.91 -2.24
C HIS A 29 0.85 -8.24 -1.72
N ASP A 30 1.88 -8.25 -0.90
CA ASP A 30 2.45 -9.47 -0.35
C ASP A 30 1.61 -10.06 0.78
N TRP A 31 0.61 -9.34 1.28
CA TRP A 31 -0.12 -9.71 2.48
C TRP A 31 -1.62 -9.72 2.26
N ASP A 32 -2.32 -10.49 3.09
CA ASP A 32 -3.78 -10.50 3.13
C ASP A 32 -4.33 -9.21 3.78
N ASP A 33 -5.64 -9.04 3.74
CA ASP A 33 -6.27 -7.83 4.26
C ASP A 33 -6.04 -7.66 5.76
N GLU A 34 -6.05 -8.75 6.52
CA GLU A 34 -5.83 -8.69 7.97
C GLU A 34 -4.47 -8.10 8.32
N HIS A 35 -3.40 -8.58 7.68
CA HIS A 35 -2.06 -8.06 7.87
C HIS A 35 -1.94 -6.61 7.40
N CYS A 36 -2.52 -6.29 6.25
CA CYS A 36 -2.51 -4.93 5.73
C CYS A 36 -3.24 -3.96 6.65
N LEU A 37 -4.37 -4.35 7.20
CA LEU A 37 -5.11 -3.52 8.17
C LEU A 37 -4.26 -3.26 9.42
N ARG A 38 -3.58 -4.28 9.93
CA ARG A 38 -2.70 -4.12 11.09
C ARG A 38 -1.55 -3.16 10.81
N LEU A 39 -0.89 -3.31 9.67
CA LEU A 39 0.21 -2.44 9.28
C LEU A 39 -0.24 -0.99 9.13
N LEU A 40 -1.31 -0.76 8.40
CA LEU A 40 -1.81 0.59 8.15
C LEU A 40 -2.37 1.25 9.41
N ARG A 41 -2.98 0.49 10.32
CA ARG A 41 -3.36 1.01 11.63
C ARG A 41 -2.15 1.42 12.46
N ASN A 42 -1.06 0.66 12.38
CA ASN A 42 0.18 1.03 13.06
C ASN A 42 0.74 2.35 12.49
N CYS A 43 0.70 2.50 11.17
CA CYS A 43 1.11 3.75 10.53
C CYS A 43 0.24 4.92 10.99
N HIS A 44 -1.07 4.74 11.03
CA HIS A 44 -2.00 5.77 11.50
C HIS A 44 -1.71 6.17 12.95
N HIS A 45 -1.50 5.17 13.80
CA HIS A 45 -1.22 5.38 15.23
C HIS A 45 0.08 6.15 15.46
N SER A 46 1.11 5.83 14.70
CA SER A 46 2.45 6.41 14.87
C SER A 46 2.69 7.66 14.02
N MET A 47 1.75 8.01 13.13
CA MET A 47 1.88 9.15 12.24
C MET A 47 1.79 10.46 13.00
N GLU A 48 2.76 11.33 12.76
CA GLU A 48 2.82 12.64 13.41
C GLU A 48 2.11 13.71 12.57
N GLY A 49 1.21 14.45 13.19
CA GLY A 49 0.52 15.56 12.55
C GLY A 49 -0.38 15.12 11.39
N ALA A 50 -0.54 15.99 10.42
CA ALA A 50 -1.30 15.74 9.19
C ALA A 50 -0.40 15.07 8.16
N GLY A 51 0.01 13.83 8.45
CA GLY A 51 0.98 13.12 7.64
C GLY A 51 0.40 12.48 6.39
N ARG A 52 1.25 11.80 5.64
CA ARG A 52 0.91 11.14 4.37
C ARG A 52 1.23 9.67 4.41
N LEU A 53 0.37 8.90 3.75
CA LEU A 53 0.61 7.48 3.47
C LEU A 53 0.73 7.31 1.96
N ILE A 54 1.83 6.72 1.52
CA ILE A 54 2.11 6.52 0.09
C ILE A 54 2.41 5.04 -0.13
N CYS A 55 1.55 4.36 -0.89
CA CYS A 55 1.78 2.98 -1.29
C CYS A 55 2.05 2.94 -2.80
N VAL A 56 3.18 2.39 -3.18
CA VAL A 56 3.55 2.17 -4.59
C VAL A 56 3.33 0.70 -4.87
N ASP A 57 2.26 0.39 -5.59
CA ASP A 57 1.83 -1.00 -5.75
C ASP A 57 0.91 -1.16 -6.97
N SER A 58 0.55 -2.39 -7.27
CA SER A 58 -0.35 -2.67 -8.37
C SER A 58 -1.79 -2.30 -8.01
N VAL A 59 -2.46 -1.62 -8.93
CA VAL A 59 -3.87 -1.32 -8.85
C VAL A 59 -4.56 -2.01 -10.02
N LEU A 60 -5.41 -2.99 -9.71
CA LEU A 60 -6.16 -3.70 -10.74
C LEU A 60 -7.22 -2.80 -11.36
N PRO A 61 -7.36 -2.81 -12.69
CA PRO A 61 -8.47 -2.12 -13.32
C PRO A 61 -9.81 -2.81 -12.99
N PRO A 62 -10.93 -2.16 -13.25
CA PRO A 62 -12.25 -2.78 -13.10
C PRO A 62 -12.35 -4.09 -13.90
N MET A 63 -13.19 -4.99 -13.42
CA MET A 63 -13.44 -6.26 -14.10
C MET A 63 -13.90 -6.03 -15.55
N GLY A 64 -13.29 -6.76 -16.47
CA GLY A 64 -13.59 -6.65 -17.91
C GLY A 64 -12.70 -5.66 -18.66
N ASP A 65 -11.85 -4.91 -17.99
CA ASP A 65 -10.90 -4.01 -18.64
C ASP A 65 -9.69 -4.80 -19.15
N PRO A 66 -9.44 -4.84 -20.46
CA PRO A 66 -8.32 -5.61 -21.01
C PRO A 66 -6.95 -5.00 -20.71
N SER A 67 -6.87 -3.73 -20.33
CA SER A 67 -5.61 -3.04 -20.06
C SER A 67 -4.89 -3.56 -18.81
N GLY A 68 -5.58 -4.32 -17.97
CA GLY A 68 -5.05 -4.83 -16.72
C GLY A 68 -4.53 -6.26 -16.75
N THR A 69 -4.27 -6.81 -17.93
CA THR A 69 -3.89 -8.22 -18.05
C THR A 69 -2.63 -8.57 -17.25
N SER A 70 -1.60 -7.73 -17.30
CA SER A 70 -0.35 -7.99 -16.58
C SER A 70 -0.54 -7.93 -15.06
N ALA A 71 -1.33 -6.99 -14.56
CA ALA A 71 -1.64 -6.88 -13.13
C ALA A 71 -2.45 -8.09 -12.66
N LYS A 72 -3.43 -8.53 -13.44
CA LYS A 72 -4.23 -9.73 -13.13
C LYS A 72 -3.37 -10.98 -13.11
N PHE A 73 -2.42 -11.10 -14.03
CA PHE A 73 -1.48 -12.22 -14.07
C PHE A 73 -0.60 -12.22 -12.82
N LEU A 74 -0.10 -11.06 -12.41
CA LEU A 74 0.69 -10.92 -11.19
C LEU A 74 -0.12 -11.34 -9.95
N ASP A 75 -1.40 -10.99 -9.89
CA ASP A 75 -2.30 -11.41 -8.81
C ASP A 75 -2.39 -12.93 -8.72
N LEU A 76 -2.53 -13.62 -9.84
CA LEU A 76 -2.53 -15.09 -9.88
C LEU A 76 -1.22 -15.68 -9.36
N LEU A 77 -0.08 -15.08 -9.72
CA LEU A 77 1.22 -15.52 -9.23
C LEU A 77 1.35 -15.34 -7.73
N MET A 78 0.89 -14.21 -7.19
CA MET A 78 0.90 -13.93 -5.76
C MET A 78 0.01 -14.91 -4.99
N MET A 79 -1.17 -15.20 -5.50
CA MET A 79 -2.07 -16.18 -4.88
C MET A 79 -1.49 -17.59 -4.84
N ALA A 80 -0.70 -17.96 -5.85
CA ALA A 80 -0.09 -19.28 -5.93
C ALA A 80 1.14 -19.44 -5.05
N GLY A 81 1.90 -18.35 -4.80
CA GLY A 81 3.18 -18.40 -4.13
C GLY A 81 3.20 -17.89 -2.70
N ILE A 82 2.40 -16.89 -2.38
CA ILE A 82 2.37 -16.24 -1.07
C ILE A 82 0.94 -15.82 -0.72
N ARG A 83 0.73 -15.35 0.51
CA ARG A 83 -0.59 -14.92 1.00
C ARG A 83 -1.05 -13.57 0.48
N GLY A 84 -0.38 -13.01 -0.49
CA GLY A 84 -0.69 -11.71 -1.01
C GLY A 84 -1.86 -11.70 -1.98
N LYS A 85 -2.30 -10.51 -2.33
CA LYS A 85 -3.25 -10.30 -3.40
C LYS A 85 -3.09 -8.90 -4.00
N GLU A 86 -3.41 -8.80 -5.28
CA GLU A 86 -3.54 -7.51 -5.95
C GLU A 86 -4.95 -6.96 -5.71
N ARG A 87 -5.07 -5.64 -5.68
CA ARG A 87 -6.32 -4.97 -5.32
C ARG A 87 -6.76 -3.97 -6.38
N THR A 88 -8.07 -3.85 -6.55
CA THR A 88 -8.67 -2.79 -7.36
C THR A 88 -8.58 -1.45 -6.62
N LEU A 89 -8.78 -0.34 -7.34
CA LEU A 89 -8.80 0.98 -6.70
C LEU A 89 -9.84 1.06 -5.59
N GLN A 90 -11.03 0.47 -5.79
CA GLN A 90 -12.06 0.45 -4.77
C GLN A 90 -11.58 -0.27 -3.50
N GLN A 91 -10.90 -1.38 -3.66
CA GLN A 91 -10.33 -2.13 -2.53
C GLN A 91 -9.24 -1.35 -1.82
N TRP A 92 -8.42 -0.60 -2.55
CA TRP A 92 -7.43 0.30 -1.96
C TRP A 92 -8.09 1.41 -1.14
N LYS A 93 -9.15 2.02 -1.66
CA LYS A 93 -9.92 3.05 -0.94
C LYS A 93 -10.55 2.49 0.34
N GLU A 94 -11.09 1.29 0.29
CA GLU A 94 -11.66 0.62 1.46
C GLU A 94 -10.60 0.31 2.51
N LEU A 95 -9.43 -0.18 2.07
CA LEU A 95 -8.32 -0.49 2.97
C LEU A 95 -7.84 0.76 3.70
N TYR A 96 -7.71 1.88 2.99
CA TYR A 96 -7.35 3.16 3.60
C TYR A 96 -8.44 3.64 4.57
N ALA A 97 -9.68 3.62 4.14
CA ALA A 97 -10.80 4.10 4.96
C ALA A 97 -10.93 3.32 6.28
N GLU A 98 -10.79 2.01 6.25
CA GLU A 98 -10.87 1.18 7.45
C GLU A 98 -9.74 1.44 8.45
N THR A 99 -8.64 2.01 7.99
CA THR A 99 -7.46 2.29 8.84
C THR A 99 -7.31 3.77 9.19
N GLY A 100 -8.32 4.58 8.89
CA GLY A 100 -8.34 5.99 9.26
C GLY A 100 -7.69 6.93 8.26
N PHE A 101 -7.49 6.47 7.02
CA PHE A 101 -6.96 7.28 5.94
C PHE A 101 -8.01 7.53 4.86
N ARG A 102 -7.72 8.46 3.97
CA ARG A 102 -8.48 8.63 2.73
C ARG A 102 -7.51 8.78 1.57
N VAL A 103 -7.86 8.22 0.44
CA VAL A 103 -7.07 8.34 -0.79
C VAL A 103 -7.25 9.74 -1.35
N THR A 104 -6.14 10.46 -1.54
CA THR A 104 -6.15 11.82 -2.10
C THR A 104 -5.70 11.85 -3.54
N SER A 105 -4.90 10.88 -3.98
CA SER A 105 -4.34 10.86 -5.32
C SER A 105 -3.97 9.44 -5.72
N VAL A 106 -4.16 9.12 -7.00
CA VAL A 106 -3.71 7.86 -7.59
C VAL A 106 -2.99 8.20 -8.88
N ILE A 107 -1.69 7.93 -8.94
CA ILE A 107 -0.84 8.28 -10.06
C ILE A 107 -0.34 7.01 -10.73
N PRO A 108 -0.86 6.64 -11.91
CA PRO A 108 -0.37 5.47 -12.63
C PRO A 108 1.07 5.68 -13.10
N LEU A 109 1.87 4.63 -12.97
CA LEU A 109 3.23 4.60 -13.51
C LEU A 109 3.22 3.87 -14.84
N GLN A 110 4.14 4.24 -15.72
CA GLN A 110 4.27 3.59 -17.02
C GLN A 110 5.13 2.34 -16.89
N ASP A 111 4.53 1.26 -16.42
CA ASP A 111 5.18 -0.04 -16.38
C ASP A 111 4.23 -1.13 -16.88
N ASN A 112 4.73 -2.35 -16.97
CA ASN A 112 3.98 -3.49 -17.50
C ASN A 112 3.09 -4.17 -16.46
N PHE A 113 3.06 -3.70 -15.21
CA PHE A 113 2.39 -4.37 -14.09
C PHE A 113 1.23 -3.60 -13.51
N GLY A 114 0.89 -2.46 -14.09
CA GLY A 114 -0.21 -1.62 -13.58
C GLY A 114 0.10 -0.97 -12.24
N THR A 115 1.37 -0.68 -11.99
CA THR A 115 1.81 -0.03 -10.76
C THR A 115 1.31 1.42 -10.70
N SER A 116 0.82 1.81 -9.55
CA SER A 116 0.38 3.18 -9.28
C SER A 116 0.89 3.65 -7.93
N ILE A 117 0.96 4.95 -7.77
CA ILE A 117 1.21 5.58 -6.47
C ILE A 117 -0.16 5.89 -5.86
N VAL A 118 -0.48 5.24 -4.76
CA VAL A 118 -1.72 5.50 -4.02
C VAL A 118 -1.37 6.35 -2.81
N GLU A 119 -1.68 7.64 -2.91
CA GLU A 119 -1.40 8.62 -1.85
C GLU A 119 -2.65 8.88 -1.03
N GLY A 120 -2.46 8.98 0.28
CA GLY A 120 -3.53 9.28 1.21
C GLY A 120 -3.05 10.11 2.39
N GLU A 121 -4.02 10.58 3.16
CA GLU A 121 -3.78 11.34 4.39
C GLU A 121 -4.76 10.88 5.46
N LYS A 122 -4.54 11.30 6.71
CA LYS A 122 -5.51 11.01 7.78
C LYS A 122 -6.86 11.61 7.45
N ALA A 123 -7.87 10.79 7.58
CA ALA A 123 -9.25 11.24 7.36
C ALA A 123 -9.74 12.12 8.52
#